data_3f9ad88b99279e9fc1ad15d360ea55f9
#
_entry.id   3f9ad88b99279e9fc1ad15d360ea55f9
#
_cell.length_a   1.000
_cell.length_b   1.000
_cell.length_c   1.000
_cell.angle_alpha   90.00
_cell.angle_beta   90.00
_cell.angle_gamma   90.00
#
_symmetry.space_group_name_H-M   'P 1'
#
loop_
_entity.id
_entity.type
_entity.pdbx_description
1 polymer ?
#
loop_
_entity_poly.entity_id
_entity_poly.type
_entity_poly.pdbx_seq_one_letter_code
_entity_poly.pdbx_strand_id
1 'polypeptide(L)'
;MKAALVTGAGKRIGRHIALALAEDGWAVAVHFNSSAGAAEEVVAQITAAGGRAVSIGADLSVPDSHKTLVADAARDLGTPLTALVNNASTFVADTAEDPHAYALNMAVNLHAPLVLSAQFAAQGNSGVILHMIDQRVLKPNPLYFSYTLSKAALHWSVKTQAQAFAPDIRVVGVGPGPTLRNTDQADGEFEAEAAATLLGHGSPPGEIIRAVRYLLSAEAVTGQMIAVDAGQHLTWATPDLLVGDQT
;
A
#
# COMPACT_ATOMS: atom_id res chain seq x y z
N MET A 1 -12.28 -16.94 -11.47
CA MET A 1 -12.63 -16.23 -10.23
C MET A 1 -11.54 -15.19 -9.98
N LYS A 2 -11.87 -13.96 -9.59
CA LYS A 2 -10.86 -12.96 -9.21
C LYS A 2 -10.35 -13.28 -7.80
N ALA A 3 -9.03 -13.30 -7.61
CA ALA A 3 -8.42 -13.54 -6.30
C ALA A 3 -7.27 -12.56 -6.05
N ALA A 4 -7.17 -12.07 -4.83
CA ALA A 4 -6.18 -11.09 -4.43
C ALA A 4 -5.46 -11.48 -3.14
N LEU A 5 -4.15 -11.24 -3.09
CA LEU A 5 -3.39 -11.18 -1.86
C LEU A 5 -3.23 -9.70 -1.46
N VAL A 6 -3.64 -9.35 -0.24
CA VAL A 6 -3.45 -8.01 0.32
C VAL A 6 -2.52 -8.11 1.52
N THR A 7 -1.32 -7.51 1.43
CA THR A 7 -0.38 -7.55 2.55
C THR A 7 -0.73 -6.51 3.61
N GLY A 8 -0.56 -6.86 4.91
CA GLY A 8 -0.94 -5.98 6.02
C GLY A 8 -2.44 -5.68 6.07
N ALA A 9 -3.28 -6.68 5.75
CA ALA A 9 -4.72 -6.49 5.52
C ALA A 9 -5.58 -6.61 6.79
N GLY A 10 -5.00 -6.90 7.96
CA GLY A 10 -5.77 -7.00 9.21
C GLY A 10 -6.23 -5.66 9.77
N LYS A 11 -5.58 -4.56 9.42
CA LYS A 11 -5.81 -3.24 10.03
C LYS A 11 -5.73 -2.11 9.00
N ARG A 12 -6.22 -0.92 9.40
CA ARG A 12 -6.03 0.36 8.70
C ARG A 12 -6.43 0.28 7.21
N ILE A 13 -5.63 0.85 6.30
CA ILE A 13 -5.90 0.91 4.85
C ILE A 13 -6.04 -0.50 4.27
N GLY A 14 -5.16 -1.43 4.65
CA GLY A 14 -5.20 -2.81 4.13
C GLY A 14 -6.51 -3.53 4.43
N ARG A 15 -7.07 -3.33 5.65
CA ARG A 15 -8.39 -3.86 6.01
C ARG A 15 -9.50 -3.30 5.11
N HIS A 16 -9.49 -2.00 4.87
CA HIS A 16 -10.48 -1.37 3.98
C HIS A 16 -10.35 -1.89 2.53
N ILE A 17 -9.12 -2.09 2.05
CA ILE A 17 -8.89 -2.68 0.72
C ILE A 17 -9.43 -4.12 0.67
N ALA A 18 -9.11 -4.96 1.66
CA ALA A 18 -9.55 -6.35 1.69
C ALA A 18 -11.08 -6.48 1.68
N LEU A 19 -11.77 -5.69 2.51
CA LEU A 19 -13.23 -5.67 2.57
C LEU A 19 -13.84 -5.19 1.25
N ALA A 20 -13.32 -4.10 0.67
CA ALA A 20 -13.83 -3.56 -0.59
C ALA A 20 -13.64 -4.53 -1.77
N LEU A 21 -12.51 -5.24 -1.83
CA LEU A 21 -12.30 -6.27 -2.85
C LEU A 21 -13.27 -7.44 -2.68
N ALA A 22 -13.54 -7.86 -1.45
CA ALA A 22 -14.53 -8.90 -1.19
C ALA A 22 -15.96 -8.48 -1.58
N GLU A 23 -16.35 -7.22 -1.31
CA GLU A 23 -17.61 -6.62 -1.79
C GLU A 23 -17.72 -6.65 -3.34
N ASP A 24 -16.57 -6.46 -4.02
CA ASP A 24 -16.49 -6.53 -5.48
C ASP A 24 -16.38 -7.97 -6.03
N GLY A 25 -16.58 -8.99 -5.17
CA GLY A 25 -16.61 -10.41 -5.55
C GLY A 25 -15.23 -11.08 -5.69
N TRP A 26 -14.17 -10.47 -5.14
CA TRP A 26 -12.85 -11.11 -5.10
C TRP A 26 -12.76 -12.10 -3.95
N ALA A 27 -12.08 -13.22 -4.17
CA ALA A 27 -11.55 -14.02 -3.08
C ALA A 27 -10.28 -13.33 -2.52
N VAL A 28 -10.15 -13.19 -1.21
CA VAL A 28 -9.11 -12.37 -0.59
C VAL A 28 -8.26 -13.16 0.39
N ALA A 29 -6.95 -13.20 0.16
CA ALA A 29 -5.97 -13.61 1.15
C ALA A 29 -5.56 -12.39 1.99
N VAL A 30 -5.92 -12.43 3.26
CA VAL A 30 -5.71 -11.37 4.27
C VAL A 30 -4.38 -11.64 4.96
N HIS A 31 -3.29 -11.02 4.51
CA HIS A 31 -1.99 -11.22 5.13
C HIS A 31 -1.80 -10.35 6.37
N PHE A 32 -1.12 -10.92 7.38
CA PHE A 32 -0.73 -10.27 8.62
C PHE A 32 0.67 -10.69 9.06
N ASN A 33 1.34 -9.87 9.88
CA ASN A 33 2.57 -10.24 10.59
C ASN A 33 2.21 -10.78 11.99
N SER A 34 1.96 -9.90 12.96
CA SER A 34 1.68 -10.25 14.36
C SER A 34 0.21 -10.12 14.76
N SER A 35 -0.65 -9.58 13.90
CA SER A 35 -2.05 -9.25 14.21
C SER A 35 -3.02 -10.34 13.71
N ALA A 36 -2.82 -11.61 14.10
CA ALA A 36 -3.65 -12.73 13.65
C ALA A 36 -5.13 -12.52 13.92
N GLY A 37 -5.51 -12.15 15.15
CA GLY A 37 -6.92 -11.92 15.50
C GLY A 37 -7.60 -10.85 14.65
N ALA A 38 -6.89 -9.74 14.34
CA ALA A 38 -7.45 -8.71 13.47
C ALA A 38 -7.63 -9.21 12.01
N ALA A 39 -6.75 -10.07 11.51
CA ALA A 39 -6.91 -10.67 10.20
C ALA A 39 -8.08 -11.68 10.17
N GLU A 40 -8.23 -12.46 11.22
CA GLU A 40 -9.35 -13.40 11.38
C GLU A 40 -10.70 -12.68 11.47
N GLU A 41 -10.77 -11.50 12.13
CA GLU A 41 -11.96 -10.65 12.14
C GLU A 41 -12.33 -10.16 10.72
N VAL A 42 -11.34 -9.79 9.90
CA VAL A 42 -11.58 -9.41 8.50
C VAL A 42 -12.10 -10.59 7.70
N VAL A 43 -11.49 -11.76 7.86
CA VAL A 43 -11.95 -13.00 7.19
C VAL A 43 -13.38 -13.34 7.61
N ALA A 44 -13.69 -13.26 8.91
CA ALA A 44 -15.05 -13.51 9.42
C ALA A 44 -16.09 -12.55 8.84
N GLN A 45 -15.76 -11.25 8.73
CA GLN A 45 -16.64 -10.26 8.12
C GLN A 45 -16.90 -10.55 6.64
N ILE A 46 -15.86 -10.87 5.88
CA ILE A 46 -15.98 -11.22 4.45
C ILE A 46 -16.85 -12.47 4.29
N THR A 47 -16.61 -13.50 5.11
CA THR A 47 -17.33 -14.76 5.04
C THR A 47 -18.80 -14.59 5.45
N ALA A 48 -19.08 -13.81 6.50
CA ALA A 48 -20.44 -13.51 6.92
C ALA A 48 -21.24 -12.75 5.86
N ALA A 49 -20.57 -11.95 5.02
CA ALA A 49 -21.18 -11.29 3.86
C ALA A 49 -21.30 -12.20 2.63
N GLY A 50 -20.95 -13.50 2.73
CA GLY A 50 -21.01 -14.47 1.63
C GLY A 50 -19.79 -14.46 0.71
N GLY A 51 -18.75 -13.69 1.02
CA GLY A 51 -17.48 -13.64 0.31
C GLY A 51 -16.56 -14.81 0.70
N ARG A 52 -15.43 -14.89 0.00
CA ARG A 52 -14.38 -15.89 0.26
C ARG A 52 -13.09 -15.21 0.72
N ALA A 53 -12.59 -15.60 1.87
CA ALA A 53 -11.32 -15.10 2.39
C ALA A 53 -10.58 -16.15 3.21
N VAL A 54 -9.27 -16.01 3.29
CA VAL A 54 -8.37 -16.76 4.17
C VAL A 54 -7.41 -15.80 4.85
N SER A 55 -6.96 -16.11 6.07
CA SER A 55 -5.88 -15.38 6.73
C SER A 55 -4.55 -16.10 6.49
N ILE A 56 -3.48 -15.34 6.28
CA ILE A 56 -2.14 -15.91 6.05
C ILE A 56 -1.08 -15.08 6.77
N GLY A 57 -0.27 -15.72 7.61
CA GLY A 57 0.75 -15.07 8.42
C GLY A 57 2.13 -15.14 7.78
N ALA A 58 2.86 -14.02 7.75
CA ALA A 58 4.29 -13.97 7.40
C ALA A 58 4.93 -12.70 7.95
N ASP A 59 6.17 -12.77 8.41
CA ASP A 59 6.97 -11.59 8.73
C ASP A 59 7.74 -11.14 7.50
N LEU A 60 7.31 -10.03 6.90
CA LEU A 60 7.94 -9.51 5.67
C LEU A 60 9.34 -8.93 5.90
N SER A 61 9.78 -8.75 7.16
CA SER A 61 11.16 -8.38 7.47
C SER A 61 12.13 -9.57 7.39
N VAL A 62 11.60 -10.81 7.41
CA VAL A 62 12.37 -12.05 7.40
C VAL A 62 12.22 -12.72 6.03
N PRO A 63 13.27 -12.73 5.16
CA PRO A 63 13.17 -13.25 3.78
C PRO A 63 12.59 -14.66 3.69
N ASP A 64 12.95 -15.53 4.64
CA ASP A 64 12.50 -16.94 4.63
C ASP A 64 11.01 -17.10 4.93
N SER A 65 10.39 -16.16 5.63
CA SER A 65 8.99 -16.24 6.05
C SER A 65 7.99 -15.98 4.93
N HIS A 66 8.42 -15.35 3.83
CA HIS A 66 7.54 -15.00 2.71
C HIS A 66 7.94 -15.62 1.36
N LYS A 67 8.84 -16.60 1.39
CA LYS A 67 9.33 -17.29 0.17
C LYS A 67 8.23 -17.94 -0.66
N THR A 68 7.15 -18.38 -0.04
CA THR A 68 6.05 -19.12 -0.67
C THR A 68 4.70 -18.41 -0.53
N LEU A 69 4.70 -17.17 0.00
CA LEU A 69 3.48 -16.49 0.44
C LEU A 69 2.43 -16.38 -0.67
N VAL A 70 2.83 -16.08 -1.90
CA VAL A 70 1.91 -15.99 -3.06
C VAL A 70 1.34 -17.36 -3.42
N ALA A 71 2.19 -18.40 -3.44
CA ALA A 71 1.75 -19.76 -3.74
C ALA A 71 0.83 -20.33 -2.65
N ASP A 72 1.15 -20.06 -1.39
CA ASP A 72 0.33 -20.46 -0.24
C ASP A 72 -1.03 -19.75 -0.25
N ALA A 73 -1.07 -18.46 -0.53
CA ALA A 73 -2.32 -17.70 -0.68
C ALA A 73 -3.18 -18.26 -1.82
N ALA A 74 -2.60 -18.56 -2.96
CA ALA A 74 -3.30 -19.15 -4.10
C ALA A 74 -3.85 -20.56 -3.77
N ARG A 75 -3.04 -21.40 -3.10
CA ARG A 75 -3.45 -22.73 -2.64
C ARG A 75 -4.63 -22.64 -1.67
N ASP A 76 -4.55 -21.79 -0.65
CA ASP A 76 -5.56 -21.69 0.40
C ASP A 76 -6.88 -21.06 -0.11
N LEU A 77 -6.77 -20.17 -1.09
CA LEU A 77 -7.93 -19.68 -1.86
C LEU A 77 -8.41 -20.68 -2.93
N GLY A 78 -7.63 -21.71 -3.27
CA GLY A 78 -7.94 -22.72 -4.30
C GLY A 78 -8.05 -22.14 -5.71
N THR A 79 -7.36 -21.04 -6.00
CA THR A 79 -7.35 -20.37 -7.32
C THR A 79 -6.11 -19.49 -7.44
N PRO A 80 -5.49 -19.38 -8.64
CA PRO A 80 -4.39 -18.46 -8.86
C PRO A 80 -4.78 -17.02 -8.53
N LEU A 81 -3.84 -16.26 -8.00
CA LEU A 81 -4.06 -14.84 -7.73
C LEU A 81 -4.07 -14.03 -9.03
N THR A 82 -5.03 -13.14 -9.19
CA THR A 82 -5.12 -12.19 -10.30
C THR A 82 -4.82 -10.75 -9.88
N ALA A 83 -4.66 -10.51 -8.56
CA ALA A 83 -4.14 -9.26 -8.03
C ALA A 83 -3.21 -9.51 -6.84
N LEU A 84 -2.15 -8.68 -6.76
CA LEU A 84 -1.28 -8.56 -5.58
C LEU A 84 -1.32 -7.10 -5.13
N VAL A 85 -1.74 -6.86 -3.88
CA VAL A 85 -1.72 -5.53 -3.26
C VAL A 85 -0.65 -5.50 -2.18
N ASN A 86 0.50 -4.92 -2.50
CA ASN A 86 1.59 -4.67 -1.57
C ASN A 86 1.27 -3.43 -0.73
N ASN A 87 0.55 -3.66 0.39
CA ASN A 87 0.11 -2.60 1.30
C ASN A 87 0.87 -2.59 2.64
N ALA A 88 1.39 -3.73 3.11
CA ALA A 88 2.17 -3.77 4.34
C ALA A 88 3.31 -2.77 4.31
N SER A 89 3.50 -2.07 5.41
CA SER A 89 4.53 -1.03 5.53
C SER A 89 4.92 -0.82 7.00
N THR A 90 6.18 -0.53 7.23
CA THR A 90 6.66 0.09 8.46
C THR A 90 6.76 1.59 8.24
N PHE A 91 6.40 2.37 9.25
CA PHE A 91 6.44 3.83 9.23
C PHE A 91 6.99 4.30 10.57
N VAL A 92 8.29 4.51 10.63
CA VAL A 92 9.01 4.91 11.84
C VAL A 92 9.81 6.16 11.51
N ALA A 93 9.74 7.16 12.40
CA ALA A 93 10.60 8.34 12.31
C ALA A 93 12.05 7.92 12.55
N ASP A 94 12.95 8.36 11.68
CA ASP A 94 14.36 8.00 11.72
C ASP A 94 15.24 9.07 11.06
N THR A 95 16.55 8.91 11.26
CA THR A 95 17.57 9.71 10.62
C THR A 95 18.48 8.85 9.75
N ALA A 96 19.36 9.49 8.97
CA ALA A 96 20.32 8.78 8.12
C ALA A 96 21.28 7.85 8.89
N GLU A 97 21.38 8.02 10.21
CA GLU A 97 22.31 7.29 11.08
C GLU A 97 21.66 6.12 11.83
N ASP A 98 20.38 5.83 11.58
CA ASP A 98 19.68 4.69 12.20
C ASP A 98 19.72 3.44 11.32
N PRO A 99 20.68 2.51 11.52
CA PRO A 99 20.81 1.32 10.70
C PRO A 99 19.68 0.32 10.91
N HIS A 100 19.00 0.32 12.07
CA HIS A 100 17.91 -0.62 12.36
C HIS A 100 16.64 -0.20 11.64
N ALA A 101 16.25 1.08 11.74
CA ALA A 101 15.12 1.62 11.01
C ALA A 101 15.33 1.49 9.49
N TYR A 102 16.55 1.78 9.01
CA TYR A 102 16.93 1.58 7.61
C TYR A 102 16.72 0.14 7.15
N ALA A 103 17.30 -0.82 7.87
CA ALA A 103 17.19 -2.24 7.50
C ALA A 103 15.72 -2.71 7.48
N LEU A 104 14.93 -2.33 8.49
CA LEU A 104 13.53 -2.69 8.60
C LEU A 104 12.69 -2.07 7.47
N ASN A 105 12.85 -0.75 7.22
CA ASN A 105 12.10 -0.06 6.17
C ASN A 105 12.44 -0.63 4.79
N MET A 106 13.72 -0.91 4.50
CA MET A 106 14.13 -1.51 3.23
C MET A 106 13.63 -2.95 3.07
N ALA A 107 13.62 -3.75 4.14
CA ALA A 107 13.12 -5.12 4.10
C ALA A 107 11.62 -5.17 3.81
N VAL A 108 10.81 -4.45 4.61
CA VAL A 108 9.34 -4.52 4.56
C VAL A 108 8.76 -3.69 3.41
N ASN A 109 9.27 -2.46 3.21
CA ASN A 109 8.64 -1.52 2.28
C ASN A 109 9.15 -1.66 0.84
N LEU A 110 10.32 -2.29 0.65
CA LEU A 110 10.92 -2.46 -0.68
C LEU A 110 11.18 -3.92 -1.03
N HIS A 111 12.04 -4.62 -0.28
CA HIS A 111 12.50 -5.95 -0.65
C HIS A 111 11.34 -6.95 -0.75
N ALA A 112 10.51 -7.05 0.29
CA ALA A 112 9.38 -7.96 0.30
C ALA A 112 8.38 -7.69 -0.86
N PRO A 113 7.92 -6.45 -1.13
CA PRO A 113 7.13 -6.14 -2.33
C PRO A 113 7.74 -6.61 -3.64
N LEU A 114 9.07 -6.45 -3.83
CA LEU A 114 9.75 -6.90 -5.05
C LEU A 114 9.76 -8.43 -5.16
N VAL A 115 10.05 -9.14 -4.06
CA VAL A 115 10.03 -10.61 -4.01
C VAL A 115 8.63 -11.14 -4.27
N LEU A 116 7.61 -10.59 -3.62
CA LEU A 116 6.22 -10.99 -3.82
C LEU A 116 5.74 -10.72 -5.26
N SER A 117 6.19 -9.62 -5.87
CA SER A 117 5.91 -9.32 -7.27
C SER A 117 6.51 -10.36 -8.21
N ALA A 118 7.75 -10.79 -7.96
CA ALA A 118 8.38 -11.85 -8.73
C ALA A 118 7.66 -13.20 -8.56
N GLN A 119 7.25 -13.55 -7.34
CA GLN A 119 6.43 -14.74 -7.07
C GLN A 119 5.08 -14.67 -7.79
N PHE A 120 4.43 -13.50 -7.79
CA PHE A 120 3.17 -13.30 -8.48
C PHE A 120 3.33 -13.48 -10.00
N ALA A 121 4.38 -12.93 -10.59
CA ALA A 121 4.68 -13.11 -12.01
C ALA A 121 5.00 -14.58 -12.37
N ALA A 122 5.66 -15.30 -11.46
CA ALA A 122 6.01 -16.71 -11.66
C ALA A 122 4.79 -17.66 -11.69
N GLN A 123 3.59 -17.21 -11.32
CA GLN A 123 2.36 -18.00 -11.50
C GLN A 123 2.01 -18.24 -12.99
N GLY A 124 2.53 -17.39 -13.91
CA GLY A 124 2.32 -17.52 -15.34
C GLY A 124 0.92 -17.15 -15.82
N ASN A 125 0.14 -16.39 -15.05
CA ASN A 125 -1.19 -15.90 -15.42
C ASN A 125 -1.21 -14.36 -15.47
N SER A 126 -2.13 -13.82 -16.25
CA SER A 126 -2.33 -12.38 -16.33
C SER A 126 -2.89 -11.79 -15.03
N GLY A 127 -2.49 -10.55 -14.71
CA GLY A 127 -2.95 -9.92 -13.49
C GLY A 127 -2.46 -8.49 -13.30
N VAL A 128 -2.62 -8.02 -12.06
CA VAL A 128 -2.19 -6.67 -11.67
C VAL A 128 -1.49 -6.66 -10.32
N ILE A 129 -0.37 -5.96 -10.24
CA ILE A 129 0.34 -5.66 -9.01
C ILE A 129 0.08 -4.20 -8.67
N LEU A 130 -0.38 -3.95 -7.45
CA LEU A 130 -0.61 -2.62 -6.91
C LEU A 130 0.29 -2.40 -5.70
N HIS A 131 1.12 -1.37 -5.76
CA HIS A 131 1.95 -0.94 -4.64
C HIS A 131 1.31 0.24 -3.91
N MET A 132 1.15 0.13 -2.58
CA MET A 132 0.87 1.27 -1.73
C MET A 132 2.18 2.02 -1.48
N ILE A 133 2.32 3.14 -2.17
CA ILE A 133 3.47 4.03 -2.12
C ILE A 133 3.28 5.02 -0.95
N ASP A 134 3.53 6.29 -1.17
CA ASP A 134 3.24 7.42 -0.29
C ASP A 134 3.41 8.71 -1.11
N GLN A 135 2.69 9.77 -0.79
CA GLN A 135 2.89 11.08 -1.41
C GLN A 135 4.32 11.64 -1.15
N ARG A 136 5.01 11.19 -0.07
CA ARG A 136 6.37 11.61 0.26
C ARG A 136 7.40 11.31 -0.82
N VAL A 137 7.12 10.42 -1.77
CA VAL A 137 8.00 10.22 -2.94
C VAL A 137 8.02 11.43 -3.88
N LEU A 138 7.00 12.29 -3.80
CA LEU A 138 6.88 13.55 -4.55
C LEU A 138 7.28 14.77 -3.69
N LYS A 139 7.09 14.69 -2.36
CA LYS A 139 7.44 15.72 -1.38
C LYS A 139 8.13 15.09 -0.17
N PRO A 140 9.46 14.87 -0.22
CA PRO A 140 10.18 14.15 0.82
C PRO A 140 10.16 14.89 2.17
N ASN A 141 10.26 14.09 3.26
CA ASN A 141 10.34 14.60 4.63
C ASN A 141 11.58 14.00 5.31
N PRO A 142 12.53 14.82 5.77
CA PRO A 142 13.80 14.35 6.35
C PRO A 142 13.64 13.61 7.68
N LEU A 143 12.51 13.78 8.40
CA LEU A 143 12.23 13.09 9.67
C LEU A 143 11.86 11.62 9.49
N TYR A 144 11.64 11.17 8.24
CA TYR A 144 11.33 9.79 7.86
C TYR A 144 12.30 9.36 6.76
N PHE A 145 13.58 9.39 7.06
CA PHE A 145 14.65 9.27 6.08
C PHE A 145 14.61 7.94 5.31
N SER A 146 14.79 6.82 6.01
CA SER A 146 14.83 5.51 5.36
C SER A 146 13.47 5.05 4.86
N TYR A 147 12.37 5.45 5.53
CA TYR A 147 11.02 5.24 5.02
C TYR A 147 10.84 5.89 3.65
N THR A 148 11.19 7.19 3.54
CA THR A 148 11.08 7.93 2.27
C THR A 148 11.92 7.29 1.18
N LEU A 149 13.17 6.89 1.48
CA LEU A 149 14.03 6.18 0.52
C LEU A 149 13.40 4.85 0.06
N SER A 150 12.88 4.05 0.99
CA SER A 150 12.25 2.76 0.66
C SER A 150 11.03 2.93 -0.25
N LYS A 151 10.19 3.93 0.02
CA LYS A 151 9.01 4.25 -0.79
C LYS A 151 9.39 4.88 -2.15
N ALA A 152 10.44 5.71 -2.19
CA ALA A 152 10.95 6.25 -3.45
C ALA A 152 11.50 5.16 -4.38
N ALA A 153 12.25 4.20 -3.83
CA ALA A 153 12.74 3.05 -4.58
C ALA A 153 11.57 2.15 -5.05
N LEU A 154 10.57 1.90 -4.20
CA LEU A 154 9.37 1.16 -4.58
C LEU A 154 8.57 1.90 -5.68
N HIS A 155 8.44 3.23 -5.58
CA HIS A 155 7.81 4.04 -6.62
C HIS A 155 8.53 3.91 -7.96
N TRP A 156 9.87 4.01 -7.96
CA TRP A 156 10.64 3.82 -9.18
C TRP A 156 10.46 2.42 -9.77
N SER A 157 10.36 1.40 -8.92
CA SER A 157 10.17 0.02 -9.33
C SER A 157 8.84 -0.24 -10.05
N VAL A 158 7.81 0.59 -9.84
CA VAL A 158 6.53 0.48 -10.57
C VAL A 158 6.76 0.49 -12.09
N LYS A 159 7.62 1.39 -12.58
CA LYS A 159 7.92 1.48 -14.02
C LYS A 159 8.75 0.30 -14.50
N THR A 160 9.81 -0.06 -13.77
CA THR A 160 10.69 -1.14 -14.19
C THR A 160 10.03 -2.51 -14.14
N GLN A 161 9.16 -2.74 -13.13
CA GLN A 161 8.36 -3.96 -13.06
C GLN A 161 7.28 -4.00 -14.16
N ALA A 162 6.64 -2.86 -14.47
CA ALA A 162 5.68 -2.78 -15.57
C ALA A 162 6.33 -3.16 -16.91
N GLN A 163 7.59 -2.73 -17.14
CA GLN A 163 8.37 -3.13 -18.32
C GLN A 163 8.75 -4.61 -18.32
N ALA A 164 9.15 -5.13 -17.14
CA ALA A 164 9.64 -6.50 -17.02
C ALA A 164 8.53 -7.55 -17.11
N PHE A 165 7.31 -7.23 -16.66
CA PHE A 165 6.20 -8.18 -16.54
C PHE A 165 5.14 -8.04 -17.64
N ALA A 166 5.30 -7.05 -18.53
CA ALA A 166 4.44 -6.91 -19.70
C ALA A 166 4.65 -8.10 -20.68
N PRO A 167 3.61 -8.50 -21.46
CA PRO A 167 2.27 -7.89 -21.52
C PRO A 167 1.28 -8.43 -20.49
N ASP A 168 1.63 -9.47 -19.74
CA ASP A 168 0.67 -10.23 -18.94
C ASP A 168 0.29 -9.55 -17.62
N ILE A 169 1.21 -8.77 -17.03
CA ILE A 169 0.99 -8.17 -15.71
C ILE A 169 1.17 -6.65 -15.80
N ARG A 170 0.15 -5.93 -15.33
CA ARG A 170 0.21 -4.49 -15.10
C ARG A 170 0.78 -4.22 -13.71
N VAL A 171 1.59 -3.17 -13.57
CA VAL A 171 2.10 -2.72 -12.27
C VAL A 171 1.75 -1.25 -12.07
N VAL A 172 1.08 -0.96 -10.98
CA VAL A 172 0.54 0.37 -10.67
C VAL A 172 0.77 0.73 -9.20
N GLY A 173 0.62 1.99 -8.86
CA GLY A 173 0.82 2.50 -7.51
C GLY A 173 -0.29 3.46 -7.06
N VAL A 174 -0.54 3.49 -5.75
CA VAL A 174 -1.31 4.53 -5.07
C VAL A 174 -0.38 5.20 -4.06
N GLY A 175 -0.35 6.53 -4.06
CA GLY A 175 0.38 7.34 -3.09
C GLY A 175 -0.58 8.08 -2.16
N PRO A 176 -0.93 7.50 -0.98
CA PRO A 176 -1.81 8.16 -0.03
C PRO A 176 -1.18 9.38 0.62
N GLY A 177 -2.01 10.35 0.98
CA GLY A 177 -1.74 11.41 1.94
C GLY A 177 -2.32 11.10 3.33
N PRO A 178 -2.75 12.13 4.10
CA PRO A 178 -3.34 11.96 5.42
C PRO A 178 -4.65 11.16 5.32
N THR A 179 -4.61 9.86 5.66
CA THR A 179 -5.74 8.94 5.47
C THR A 179 -6.36 8.50 6.80
N LEU A 180 -5.53 8.08 7.73
CA LEU A 180 -5.92 7.61 9.06
C LEU A 180 -4.87 8.10 10.07
N ARG A 181 -5.32 8.59 11.22
CA ARG A 181 -4.43 8.97 12.32
C ARG A 181 -3.48 7.81 12.67
N ASN A 182 -2.22 8.12 12.88
CA ASN A 182 -1.25 7.15 13.39
C ASN A 182 -1.37 7.04 14.92
N THR A 183 -0.97 5.89 15.46
CA THR A 183 -1.02 5.64 16.92
C THR A 183 -0.17 6.63 17.72
N ASP A 184 0.90 7.11 17.12
CA ASP A 184 1.91 7.98 17.76
C ASP A 184 1.64 9.48 17.51
N GLN A 185 0.62 9.84 16.73
CA GLN A 185 0.23 11.24 16.53
C GLN A 185 -0.50 11.78 17.75
N ALA A 186 -0.12 12.98 18.20
CA ALA A 186 -0.82 13.71 19.25
C ALA A 186 -2.24 14.13 18.81
N ASP A 187 -3.05 14.53 19.77
CA ASP A 187 -4.40 15.04 19.48
C ASP A 187 -4.31 16.33 18.65
N GLY A 188 -5.09 16.39 17.58
CA GLY A 188 -5.13 17.52 16.66
C GLY A 188 -4.04 17.54 15.57
N GLU A 189 -2.99 16.72 15.66
CA GLU A 189 -1.93 16.67 14.63
C GLU A 189 -2.44 16.16 13.29
N PHE A 190 -3.26 15.12 13.30
CA PHE A 190 -3.84 14.57 12.08
C PHE A 190 -4.77 15.57 11.40
N GLU A 191 -5.61 16.26 12.17
CA GLU A 191 -6.53 17.30 11.69
C GLU A 191 -5.76 18.49 11.11
N ALA A 192 -4.67 18.90 11.77
CA ALA A 192 -3.80 19.97 11.27
C ALA A 192 -3.09 19.58 9.97
N GLU A 193 -2.58 18.33 9.88
CA GLU A 193 -1.97 17.80 8.66
C GLU A 193 -2.99 17.76 7.52
N ALA A 194 -4.20 17.27 7.78
CA ALA A 194 -5.28 17.19 6.81
C ALA A 194 -5.72 18.59 6.31
N ALA A 195 -5.86 19.55 7.23
CA ALA A 195 -6.22 20.92 6.90
C ALA A 195 -5.13 21.66 6.10
N ALA A 196 -3.87 21.26 6.24
CA ALA A 196 -2.74 21.86 5.52
C ALA A 196 -2.57 21.36 4.08
N THR A 197 -3.41 20.44 3.59
CA THR A 197 -3.41 20.03 2.18
C THR A 197 -4.01 21.15 1.29
N LEU A 198 -3.78 21.10 -0.02
CA LEU A 198 -4.37 22.11 -0.94
C LEU A 198 -5.90 22.09 -0.93
N LEU A 199 -6.52 20.94 -0.74
CA LEU A 199 -7.99 20.83 -0.71
C LEU A 199 -8.56 21.05 0.70
N GLY A 200 -7.72 21.30 1.73
CA GLY A 200 -8.13 21.59 3.10
C GLY A 200 -8.70 20.39 3.87
N HIS A 201 -8.48 19.17 3.40
CA HIS A 201 -8.93 17.95 4.06
C HIS A 201 -8.01 16.76 3.79
N GLY A 202 -8.08 15.72 4.58
CA GLY A 202 -7.35 14.47 4.34
C GLY A 202 -7.96 13.62 3.23
N SER A 203 -7.36 12.47 2.99
CA SER A 203 -7.80 11.47 2.00
C SER A 203 -8.36 10.25 2.73
N PRO A 204 -9.62 10.25 3.14
CA PRO A 204 -10.21 9.15 3.91
C PRO A 204 -10.14 7.82 3.14
N PRO A 205 -10.22 6.67 3.83
CA PRO A 205 -10.07 5.35 3.21
C PRO A 205 -10.91 5.13 1.96
N GLY A 206 -12.11 5.71 1.88
CA GLY A 206 -12.98 5.62 0.70
C GLY A 206 -12.36 6.19 -0.57
N GLU A 207 -11.54 7.27 -0.46
CA GLU A 207 -10.82 7.83 -1.61
C GLU A 207 -9.73 6.89 -2.10
N ILE A 208 -8.99 6.29 -1.17
CA ILE A 208 -7.97 5.30 -1.48
C ILE A 208 -8.61 4.10 -2.18
N ILE A 209 -9.75 3.60 -1.68
CA ILE A 209 -10.48 2.48 -2.27
C ILE A 209 -10.95 2.80 -3.70
N ARG A 210 -11.44 4.03 -3.97
CA ARG A 210 -11.80 4.42 -5.34
C ARG A 210 -10.62 4.35 -6.30
N ALA A 211 -9.45 4.84 -5.88
CA ALA A 211 -8.23 4.75 -6.68
C ALA A 211 -7.77 3.30 -6.89
N VAL A 212 -7.83 2.46 -5.86
CA VAL A 212 -7.52 1.03 -5.95
C VAL A 212 -8.45 0.35 -6.96
N ARG A 213 -9.77 0.52 -6.84
CA ARG A 213 -10.77 -0.04 -7.77
C ARG A 213 -10.53 0.40 -9.21
N TYR A 214 -10.25 1.70 -9.42
CA TYR A 214 -9.90 2.20 -10.74
C TYR A 214 -8.66 1.53 -11.32
N LEU A 215 -7.55 1.49 -10.58
CA LEU A 215 -6.30 0.92 -11.07
C LEU A 215 -6.37 -0.58 -11.31
N LEU A 216 -7.15 -1.32 -10.50
CA LEU A 216 -7.35 -2.75 -10.71
C LEU A 216 -8.17 -3.04 -11.99
N SER A 217 -9.09 -2.14 -12.38
CA SER A 217 -9.95 -2.30 -13.55
C SER A 217 -9.45 -1.62 -14.83
N ALA A 218 -8.56 -0.63 -14.72
CA ALA A 218 -8.10 0.18 -15.86
C ALA A 218 -7.04 -0.55 -16.69
N GLU A 219 -7.44 -1.37 -17.64
CA GLU A 219 -6.59 -2.29 -18.42
C GLU A 219 -5.47 -1.61 -19.20
N ALA A 220 -5.64 -0.36 -19.62
CA ALA A 220 -4.65 0.40 -20.37
C ALA A 220 -3.67 1.20 -19.46
N VAL A 221 -3.78 1.07 -18.13
CA VAL A 221 -2.93 1.81 -17.16
C VAL A 221 -1.90 0.87 -16.55
N THR A 222 -0.63 1.15 -16.79
CA THR A 222 0.52 0.47 -16.17
C THR A 222 1.69 1.44 -15.99
N GLY A 223 2.61 1.16 -15.08
CA GLY A 223 3.79 1.99 -14.82
C GLY A 223 3.49 3.34 -14.17
N GLN A 224 2.30 3.57 -13.65
CA GLN A 224 1.83 4.84 -13.09
C GLN A 224 1.52 4.73 -11.60
N MET A 225 1.72 5.85 -10.88
CA MET A 225 1.22 6.05 -9.52
C MET A 225 0.20 7.19 -9.55
N ILE A 226 -0.92 6.99 -8.84
CA ILE A 226 -1.88 8.07 -8.55
C ILE A 226 -1.66 8.54 -7.11
N ALA A 227 -1.34 9.81 -6.94
CA ALA A 227 -1.35 10.45 -5.62
C ALA A 227 -2.80 10.71 -5.19
N VAL A 228 -3.17 10.18 -4.01
CA VAL A 228 -4.48 10.38 -3.40
C VAL A 228 -4.24 11.05 -2.05
N ASP A 229 -3.90 12.33 -2.08
CA ASP A 229 -3.34 13.07 -0.95
C ASP A 229 -3.96 14.46 -0.76
N ALA A 230 -5.10 14.72 -1.39
CA ALA A 230 -5.77 16.03 -1.39
C ALA A 230 -4.82 17.19 -1.79
N GLY A 231 -3.82 16.89 -2.64
CA GLY A 231 -2.84 17.87 -3.08
C GLY A 231 -1.74 18.17 -2.05
N GLN A 232 -1.53 17.33 -1.03
CA GLN A 232 -0.50 17.53 -0.02
C GLN A 232 0.90 17.70 -0.64
N HIS A 233 1.23 16.93 -1.68
CA HIS A 233 2.53 17.01 -2.35
C HIS A 233 2.72 18.29 -3.17
N LEU A 234 1.65 19.03 -3.48
CA LEU A 234 1.66 20.26 -4.25
C LEU A 234 1.71 21.53 -3.38
N THR A 235 1.70 21.40 -2.05
CA THR A 235 1.78 22.57 -1.16
C THR A 235 3.11 23.29 -1.33
N TRP A 236 3.07 24.58 -1.63
CA TRP A 236 4.21 25.40 -2.07
C TRP A 236 4.41 26.67 -1.25
N ALA A 237 3.41 27.05 -0.43
CA ALA A 237 3.46 28.31 0.31
C ALA A 237 4.63 28.32 1.31
N THR A 238 5.49 29.31 1.18
CA THR A 238 6.62 29.58 2.07
C THR A 238 6.47 30.99 2.65
N PRO A 239 7.04 31.29 3.83
CA PRO A 239 6.83 32.61 4.48
C PRO A 239 7.19 33.82 3.62
N ASP A 240 8.17 33.71 2.74
CA ASP A 240 8.59 34.77 1.81
C ASP A 240 7.53 35.08 0.72
N LEU A 241 6.66 34.13 0.42
CA LEU A 241 5.57 34.30 -0.55
C LEU A 241 4.27 34.82 0.09
N LEU A 242 4.13 34.71 1.41
CA LEU A 242 2.95 35.15 2.14
C LEU A 242 2.98 36.62 2.53
N VAL A 243 4.09 37.37 2.29
CA VAL A 243 4.27 38.77 2.64
C VAL A 243 3.52 39.72 1.70
N GLY A 244 3.03 39.24 0.56
CA GLY A 244 2.35 40.06 -0.47
C GLY A 244 0.85 40.21 -0.31
N ASP A 245 0.16 39.43 0.48
CA ASP A 245 -1.32 39.39 0.54
C ASP A 245 -1.93 40.12 1.76
N GLN A 246 -1.20 41.04 2.39
CA GLN A 246 -1.68 41.86 3.51
C GLN A 246 -1.87 43.35 3.11
N THR A 247 -2.31 43.63 1.87
CA THR A 247 -2.75 44.95 1.49
C THR A 247 -4.14 44.96 0.91
#